data_35699a8da3a313ea5a31132c67f41e1c
#
_entry.id   35699a8da3a313ea5a31132c67f41e1c
#
_cell.length_a   1.000
_cell.length_b   1.000
_cell.length_c   1.000
_cell.angle_alpha   90.00
_cell.angle_beta   90.00
_cell.angle_gamma   90.00
#
_symmetry.space_group_name_H-M   'P 1'
#
loop_
_entity.id
_entity.type
_entity.pdbx_description
1 polymer ?
#
loop_
_entity_poly.entity_id
_entity_poly.type
_entity_poly.pdbx_seq_one_letter_code
_entity_poly.pdbx_strand_id
1 'polypeptide(L)'
;LGALDALTREKMQSLVLKIWKETGKTIILITHSVEEALLLGERLYVMAPRPGRIHKEYNLPFASMGLKEDLREIKKNKEFSQKREEILEMIWNMEEEIMGKEN
;
A
#
# COMPACT_ATOMS: atom_id res chain seq x y z
N LEU A 1 -4.58 -22.53 -6.25
CA LEU A 1 -4.75 -21.29 -7.03
C LEU A 1 -4.34 -20.04 -6.23
N GLY A 2 -4.79 -19.94 -4.97
CA GLY A 2 -4.44 -18.79 -4.13
C GLY A 2 -2.95 -18.61 -3.91
N ALA A 3 -2.23 -19.70 -3.68
CA ALA A 3 -0.79 -19.67 -3.46
C ALA A 3 -0.05 -19.24 -4.74
N LEU A 4 -0.51 -19.71 -5.89
CA LEU A 4 0.08 -19.35 -7.18
C LEU A 4 -0.15 -17.88 -7.49
N ASP A 5 -1.36 -17.39 -7.21
CA ASP A 5 -1.69 -15.98 -7.41
C ASP A 5 -0.87 -15.07 -6.51
N ALA A 6 -0.65 -15.47 -5.26
CA ALA A 6 0.17 -14.73 -4.30
C ALA A 6 1.62 -14.62 -4.77
N LEU A 7 2.17 -15.73 -5.27
CA LEU A 7 3.53 -15.76 -5.78
C LEU A 7 3.68 -14.88 -7.03
N THR A 8 2.73 -14.97 -7.94
CA THR A 8 2.72 -14.15 -9.15
C THR A 8 2.64 -12.67 -8.81
N ARG A 9 1.78 -12.30 -7.85
CA ARG A 9 1.65 -10.91 -7.40
C ARG A 9 2.96 -10.40 -6.81
N GLU A 10 3.62 -11.21 -5.99
CA GLU A 10 4.90 -10.82 -5.39
C GLU A 10 5.96 -10.59 -6.46
N LYS A 11 6.01 -11.43 -7.47
CA LYS A 11 6.94 -11.24 -8.60
C LYS A 11 6.64 -9.96 -9.36
N MET A 12 5.38 -9.64 -9.57
CA MET A 12 4.99 -8.40 -10.23
C MET A 12 5.36 -7.18 -9.41
N GLN A 13 5.16 -7.24 -8.10
CA GLN A 13 5.54 -6.15 -7.20
C GLN A 13 7.04 -5.91 -7.23
N SER A 14 7.84 -6.97 -7.19
CA SER A 14 9.30 -6.86 -7.28
C SER A 14 9.73 -6.25 -8.61
N LEU A 15 9.06 -6.61 -9.70
CA LEU A 15 9.34 -6.06 -11.02
C LEU A 15 9.04 -4.55 -11.06
N VAL A 16 7.95 -4.11 -10.48
CA VAL A 16 7.61 -2.68 -10.42
C VAL A 16 8.69 -1.89 -9.69
N LEU A 17 9.17 -2.39 -8.56
CA LEU A 17 10.25 -1.76 -7.80
C LEU A 17 11.54 -1.69 -8.61
N LYS A 18 11.86 -2.75 -9.35
CA LYS A 18 13.05 -2.79 -10.19
C LYS A 18 12.96 -1.76 -11.31
N ILE A 19 11.82 -1.65 -11.97
CA ILE A 19 11.59 -0.66 -13.04
C ILE A 19 11.74 0.75 -12.47
N TRP A 20 11.15 1.01 -11.33
CA TRP A 20 11.26 2.30 -10.67
C TRP A 20 12.73 2.68 -10.41
N LYS A 21 13.49 1.74 -9.85
CA LYS A 21 14.91 1.96 -9.55
C LYS A 21 15.72 2.23 -10.81
N GLU A 22 15.52 1.41 -11.85
CA GLU A 22 16.31 1.48 -13.08
C GLU A 22 15.98 2.68 -13.95
N THR A 23 14.73 3.10 -13.97
CA THR A 23 14.29 4.18 -14.87
C THR A 23 14.25 5.55 -14.20
N GLY A 24 14.15 5.60 -12.88
CA GLY A 24 13.99 6.86 -12.14
C GLY A 24 12.67 7.56 -12.43
N LYS A 25 11.73 6.90 -13.07
CA LYS A 25 10.44 7.49 -13.44
C LYS A 25 9.51 7.56 -12.25
N THR A 26 8.59 8.53 -12.29
CA THR A 26 7.51 8.61 -11.32
C THR A 26 6.43 7.62 -11.72
N ILE A 27 6.05 6.75 -10.78
CA ILE A 27 5.03 5.73 -11.01
C ILE A 27 3.87 6.02 -10.06
N ILE A 28 2.66 6.07 -10.61
CA ILE A 28 1.44 6.24 -9.81
C ILE A 28 0.68 4.91 -9.84
N LEU A 29 0.42 4.37 -8.65
CA LEU A 29 -0.31 3.12 -8.50
C LEU A 29 -1.60 3.37 -7.74
N ILE A 30 -2.70 2.88 -8.28
CA ILE A 30 -4.01 2.93 -7.63
C ILE A 30 -4.40 1.51 -7.27
N THR A 31 -4.67 1.25 -6.00
CA THR A 31 -4.97 -0.09 -5.53
C THR A 31 -5.91 -0.05 -4.33
N HIS A 32 -6.68 -1.11 -4.15
CA HIS A 32 -7.50 -1.31 -2.95
C HIS A 32 -6.74 -2.09 -1.87
N SER A 33 -5.55 -2.59 -2.20
CA SER A 33 -4.74 -3.35 -1.25
C SER A 33 -3.85 -2.41 -0.45
N VAL A 34 -4.10 -2.28 0.83
CA VAL A 34 -3.28 -1.48 1.73
C VAL A 34 -1.85 -2.01 1.76
N GLU A 35 -1.70 -3.33 1.81
CA GLU A 35 -0.39 -3.98 1.84
C GLU A 35 0.43 -3.65 0.59
N GLU A 36 -0.18 -3.73 -0.59
CA GLU A 36 0.49 -3.40 -1.84
C GLU A 36 0.90 -1.93 -1.89
N ALA A 37 0.01 -1.04 -1.46
CA ALA A 37 0.31 0.39 -1.40
C ALA A 37 1.50 0.68 -0.48
N LEU A 38 1.56 -0.02 0.66
CA LEU A 38 2.68 0.13 1.61
C LEU A 38 3.99 -0.39 1.04
N LEU A 39 3.95 -1.51 0.32
CA LEU A 39 5.16 -2.11 -0.25
C LEU A 39 5.75 -1.28 -1.39
N LEU A 40 4.91 -0.69 -2.21
CA LEU A 40 5.35 -0.07 -3.46
C LEU A 40 5.42 1.44 -3.43
N GLY A 41 4.72 2.10 -2.50
CA GLY A 41 4.66 3.55 -2.47
C GLY A 41 5.75 4.19 -1.62
N GLU A 42 6.46 5.16 -2.16
CA GLU A 42 7.28 6.06 -1.35
C GLU A 42 6.37 7.04 -0.62
N ARG A 43 5.37 7.55 -1.34
CA ARG A 43 4.29 8.36 -0.78
C ARG A 43 2.98 7.63 -1.00
N LEU A 44 2.21 7.52 0.06
CA LEU A 44 0.93 6.86 0.03
C LEU A 44 -0.15 7.87 0.39
N TYR A 45 -1.18 7.93 -0.46
CA TYR A 45 -2.32 8.78 -0.23
C TYR A 45 -3.54 7.93 0.08
N VAL A 46 -4.14 8.17 1.24
CA VAL A 46 -5.42 7.55 1.58
C VAL A 46 -6.50 8.47 1.08
N MET A 47 -7.35 7.98 0.19
CA MET A 47 -8.42 8.76 -0.40
C MET A 47 -9.72 8.59 0.36
N ALA A 48 -10.45 9.67 0.54
CA ALA A 48 -11.78 9.64 1.13
C ALA A 48 -12.82 9.87 0.04
N PRO A 49 -13.99 9.19 0.13
CA PRO A 49 -15.05 9.38 -0.85
C PRO A 49 -15.97 10.54 -0.49
N ARG A 50 -16.78 10.97 -1.45
CA ARG A 50 -17.94 11.86 -1.29
C ARG A 50 -17.69 13.21 -0.63
N PRO A 51 -16.94 14.14 -1.24
CA PRO A 51 -16.29 14.00 -2.54
C PRO A 51 -14.94 13.30 -2.43
N GLY A 52 -14.45 12.79 -3.54
CA GLY A 52 -13.13 12.21 -3.61
C GLY A 52 -12.08 13.25 -3.22
N ARG A 53 -11.27 12.93 -2.22
CA ARG A 53 -10.22 13.83 -1.75
C ARG A 53 -9.14 13.05 -1.02
N ILE A 54 -7.97 13.66 -0.91
CA ILE A 54 -6.89 13.09 -0.13
C ILE A 54 -7.22 13.27 1.36
N HIS A 55 -7.35 12.18 2.08
CA HIS A 55 -7.62 12.19 3.51
C HIS A 55 -6.33 12.30 4.32
N LYS A 56 -5.31 11.55 3.92
CA LYS A 56 -4.02 11.56 4.60
C LYS A 56 -2.91 11.14 3.65
N GLU A 57 -1.72 11.69 3.87
CA GLU A 57 -0.51 11.37 3.14
C GLU A 57 0.53 10.78 4.08
N TYR A 58 1.22 9.75 3.61
CA TYR A 58 2.31 9.11 4.34
C TYR A 58 3.57 9.08 3.49
N ASN A 59 4.71 9.34 4.12
CA ASN A 59 6.02 9.10 3.52
C ASN A 59 6.54 7.80 4.11
N LEU A 60 6.89 6.84 3.27
CA LEU A 60 7.16 5.48 3.68
C LEU A 60 8.54 5.00 3.22
N PRO A 61 9.24 4.18 4.05
CA PRO A 61 10.56 3.66 3.70
C PRO A 61 10.52 2.30 2.99
N PHE A 62 9.34 1.67 2.89
CA PHE A 62 9.27 0.24 2.52
C PHE A 62 9.62 -0.04 1.08
N ALA A 63 9.30 0.86 0.14
CA ALA A 63 9.66 0.68 -1.26
C ALA A 63 11.18 0.62 -1.43
N SER A 64 11.91 1.51 -0.76
CA SER A 64 13.37 1.49 -0.77
C SER A 64 13.93 0.22 -0.12
N MET A 65 13.30 -0.24 0.95
CA MET A 65 13.68 -1.49 1.60
C MET A 65 13.50 -2.69 0.66
N GLY A 66 12.43 -2.69 -0.13
CA GLY A 66 12.11 -3.76 -1.06
C GLY A 66 13.12 -3.93 -2.20
N LEU A 67 13.96 -2.93 -2.44
CA LEU A 67 15.05 -3.02 -3.41
C LEU A 67 16.21 -3.86 -2.88
N LYS A 68 16.33 -4.01 -1.56
CA LYS A 68 17.43 -4.69 -0.90
C LYS A 68 17.00 -5.96 -0.17
N GLU A 69 15.74 -6.05 0.22
CA GLU A 69 15.21 -7.14 1.02
C GLU A 69 14.07 -7.85 0.31
N ASP A 70 13.85 -9.11 0.71
CA ASP A 70 12.69 -9.88 0.25
C ASP A 70 11.41 -9.21 0.76
N LEU A 71 10.42 -9.05 -0.12
CA LEU A 71 9.15 -8.42 0.24
C LEU A 71 8.44 -9.14 1.39
N ARG A 72 8.62 -10.46 1.48
CA ARG A 72 8.03 -11.24 2.57
C ARG A 72 8.62 -10.85 3.92
N GLU A 73 9.91 -10.53 3.95
CA GLU A 73 10.57 -10.08 5.17
C GLU A 73 10.09 -8.69 5.60
N ILE A 74 9.85 -7.81 4.62
CA ILE A 74 9.31 -6.48 4.91
C ILE A 74 7.93 -6.59 5.55
N LYS A 75 7.10 -7.49 5.06
CA LYS A 75 5.75 -7.70 5.61
C LYS A 75 5.77 -8.16 7.07
N LYS A 76 6.86 -8.79 7.52
CA LYS A 76 7.04 -9.20 8.90
C LYS A 76 7.58 -8.11 9.80
N ASN A 77 8.06 -7.02 9.21
CA ASN A 77 8.61 -5.89 9.95
C ASN A 77 7.53 -5.26 10.82
N LYS A 78 7.88 -4.97 12.07
CA LYS A 78 6.95 -4.42 13.04
C LYS A 78 6.38 -3.08 12.61
N GLU A 79 7.23 -2.21 12.07
CA GLU A 79 6.82 -0.89 11.60
C GLU A 79 5.83 -1.02 10.43
N PHE A 80 6.07 -1.96 9.53
CA PHE A 80 5.16 -2.25 8.41
C PHE A 80 3.79 -2.71 8.94
N SER A 81 3.78 -3.66 9.87
CA SER A 81 2.54 -4.18 10.46
C SER A 81 1.75 -3.09 11.18
N GLN A 82 2.43 -2.24 11.92
CA GLN A 82 1.80 -1.15 12.64
C GLN A 82 1.17 -0.14 11.68
N LYS A 83 1.88 0.19 10.62
CA LYS A 83 1.37 1.13 9.61
C LYS A 83 0.17 0.55 8.86
N ARG A 84 0.23 -0.74 8.54
CA ARG A 84 -0.88 -1.43 7.91
C ARG A 84 -2.13 -1.37 8.78
N GLU A 85 -2.00 -1.69 10.06
CA GLU A 85 -3.14 -1.66 10.98
C GLU A 85 -3.70 -0.25 11.15
N GLU A 86 -2.85 0.75 11.22
CA GLU A 86 -3.26 2.16 11.33
C GLU A 86 -4.11 2.56 10.14
N ILE A 87 -3.68 2.23 8.93
CA ILE A 87 -4.40 2.60 7.71
C ILE A 87 -5.70 1.82 7.55
N LEU A 88 -5.67 0.52 7.86
CA LEU A 88 -6.88 -0.30 7.81
C LEU A 88 -7.95 0.22 8.76
N GLU A 89 -7.56 0.58 9.97
CA GLU A 89 -8.49 1.16 10.94
C GLU A 89 -9.06 2.49 10.46
N MET A 90 -8.23 3.32 9.87
CA MET A 90 -8.64 4.60 9.30
C MET A 90 -9.70 4.40 8.20
N ILE A 91 -9.47 3.46 7.29
CA ILE A 91 -10.40 3.15 6.21
C ILE A 91 -11.71 2.60 6.78
N TRP A 92 -11.61 1.71 7.75
CA TRP A 92 -12.77 1.14 8.43
C TRP A 92 -13.64 2.24 9.06
N ASN A 93 -13.01 3.18 9.76
CA ASN A 93 -13.72 4.28 10.41
C ASN A 93 -14.40 5.19 9.39
N MET A 94 -13.77 5.44 8.25
CA MET A 94 -14.39 6.22 7.19
C MET A 94 -15.62 5.53 6.62
N GLU A 95 -15.57 4.22 6.44
CA GLU A 95 -16.71 3.45 5.93
C GLU A 95 -17.86 3.43 6.93
N GLU A 96 -17.57 3.26 8.22
CA GLU A 96 -18.59 3.30 9.26
C GLU A 96 -19.26 4.67 9.33
N GLU A 97 -18.48 5.74 9.20
CA GLU A 97 -19.03 7.09 9.22
C GLU A 97 -19.98 7.33 8.05
N ILE A 98 -19.62 6.84 6.87
CA ILE A 98 -20.47 6.95 5.68
C ILE A 98 -21.76 6.15 5.88
N MET A 99 -21.65 4.92 6.36
CA MET A 99 -22.82 4.07 6.64
C MET A 99 -23.73 4.69 7.70
N GLY A 100 -23.15 5.29 8.72
CA GLY A 100 -23.89 5.99 9.75
C GLY A 100 -24.67 7.18 9.21
N LYS A 101 -24.12 7.90 8.25
CA LYS A 101 -24.79 9.05 7.63
C LYS A 101 -25.90 8.64 6.67
N GLU A 102 -25.84 7.45 6.12
CA GLU A 102 -26.86 6.92 5.21
C GLU A 102 -28.07 6.38 5.96
N ASN A 103 -27.94 6.11 7.23
CA ASN A 103 -29.00 5.65 8.09
C ASN A 103 -29.68 6.82 8.80
#